data_ca23c5928e71cd5939fb89d38c5ba091
#
_entry.id   ca23c5928e71cd5939fb89d38c5ba091
#
_cell.length_a   1.000
_cell.length_b   1.000
_cell.length_c   1.000
_cell.angle_alpha   90.00
_cell.angle_beta   90.00
_cell.angle_gamma   90.00
#
_symmetry.space_group_name_H-M   'P 1'
#
loop_
_entity.id
_entity.type
_entity.pdbx_description
1 polymer ?
#
loop_
_entity_poly.entity_id
_entity_poly.type
_entity_poly.pdbx_seq_one_letter_code
_entity_poly.pdbx_strand_id
1 'polypeptide(L)'
;MNKVIELKEISVKYNNKSDLVLENITLDIFQGELVAIIGPSGVGKSTLFKIIINSLKPINGQIKVFDQDILKFNKKQRHNFISKIGFLTQTPNLIYTDNVYNNIIRSTSKYKNNFYKFFSILTRKQKIEIFEKLDELNILDKAFFKVSELSGGQQQRVEIAKLLIKDVELILADEPSSNLDKQTSIEVLKILKNISEQNKTILVNIHDLSLVKNYFDRVIAINNKQIVFDKKTKDISQWQLDKIIKSRF
;
A
#
# COMPACT_ATOMS: atom_id res chain seq x y z
N MET A 1 2.37 9.02 19.56
CA MET A 1 2.46 8.29 18.27
C MET A 1 2.64 9.31 17.16
N ASN A 2 3.59 9.09 16.26
CA ASN A 2 3.83 9.99 15.12
C ASN A 2 2.74 9.80 14.06
N LYS A 3 2.13 10.89 13.59
CA LYS A 3 1.20 10.84 12.46
C LYS A 3 1.97 10.70 11.15
N VAL A 4 1.60 9.71 10.36
CA VAL A 4 2.16 9.50 9.01
C VAL A 4 1.30 10.18 7.95
N ILE A 5 -0.02 10.17 8.13
CA ILE A 5 -0.97 10.84 7.25
C ILE A 5 -1.92 11.68 8.12
N GLU A 6 -2.13 12.93 7.73
CA GLU A 6 -3.13 13.81 8.31
C GLU A 6 -3.94 14.44 7.17
N LEU A 7 -5.23 14.12 7.11
CA LEU A 7 -6.21 14.71 6.19
C LEU A 7 -7.19 15.56 7.00
N LYS A 8 -7.45 16.78 6.57
CA LYS A 8 -8.44 17.69 7.20
C LYS A 8 -9.39 18.22 6.16
N GLU A 9 -10.67 17.86 6.30
CA GLU A 9 -11.79 18.37 5.50
C GLU A 9 -11.57 18.24 3.98
N ILE A 10 -11.00 17.10 3.55
CA ILE A 10 -10.67 16.84 2.16
C ILE A 10 -11.92 16.53 1.36
N SER A 11 -12.15 17.31 0.31
CA SER A 11 -13.15 17.00 -0.73
C SER A 11 -12.49 16.94 -2.09
N VAL A 12 -12.91 15.98 -2.92
CA VAL A 12 -12.27 15.73 -4.21
C VAL A 12 -13.26 15.30 -5.29
N LYS A 13 -12.96 15.71 -6.52
CA LYS A 13 -13.59 15.27 -7.78
C LYS A 13 -12.53 15.04 -8.85
N TYR A 14 -12.82 14.22 -9.85
CA TYR A 14 -11.88 13.95 -10.93
C TYR A 14 -11.73 15.10 -11.93
N ASN A 15 -12.81 15.81 -12.20
CA ASN A 15 -12.82 16.98 -13.07
C ASN A 15 -13.90 17.99 -12.63
N ASN A 16 -13.89 19.18 -13.21
CA ASN A 16 -14.80 20.26 -12.80
C ASN A 16 -16.30 19.97 -13.04
N LYS A 17 -16.62 19.02 -13.91
CA LYS A 17 -18.00 18.65 -14.27
C LYS A 17 -18.50 17.38 -13.55
N SER A 18 -17.60 16.64 -12.88
CA SER A 18 -17.98 15.42 -12.13
C SER A 18 -18.47 15.75 -10.73
N ASP A 19 -19.29 14.87 -10.19
CA ASP A 19 -19.67 14.88 -8.78
C ASP A 19 -18.46 14.67 -7.86
N LEU A 20 -18.63 15.05 -6.59
CA LEU A 20 -17.69 14.71 -5.54
C LEU A 20 -17.55 13.19 -5.43
N VAL A 21 -16.33 12.71 -5.32
CA VAL A 21 -16.02 11.28 -5.07
C VAL A 21 -15.79 11.04 -3.59
N LEU A 22 -15.13 11.99 -2.92
CA LEU A 22 -14.98 12.04 -1.46
C LEU A 22 -15.35 13.44 -1.00
N GLU A 23 -15.97 13.52 0.18
CA GLU A 23 -16.50 14.76 0.73
C GLU A 23 -16.18 14.86 2.22
N ASN A 24 -15.53 15.96 2.61
CA ASN A 24 -15.21 16.30 3.99
C ASN A 24 -14.47 15.17 4.75
N ILE A 25 -13.48 14.55 4.12
CA ILE A 25 -12.68 13.48 4.72
C ILE A 25 -11.71 14.07 5.72
N THR A 26 -11.85 13.68 6.99
CA THR A 26 -10.88 13.97 8.06
C THR A 26 -10.38 12.65 8.62
N LEU A 27 -9.04 12.46 8.62
CA LEU A 27 -8.41 11.18 8.93
C LEU A 27 -6.96 11.37 9.38
N ASP A 28 -6.59 10.73 10.48
CA ASP A 28 -5.20 10.58 10.94
C ASP A 28 -4.78 9.11 10.86
N ILE A 29 -3.60 8.83 10.30
CA ILE A 29 -2.96 7.49 10.32
C ILE A 29 -1.64 7.62 11.08
N PHE A 30 -1.38 6.67 11.97
CA PHE A 30 -0.20 6.67 12.81
C PHE A 30 0.84 5.66 12.32
N GLN A 31 2.09 5.91 12.69
CA GLN A 31 3.22 5.05 12.34
C GLN A 31 3.03 3.63 12.89
N GLY A 32 3.30 2.64 12.05
CA GLY A 32 3.22 1.22 12.40
C GLY A 32 1.81 0.63 12.39
N GLU A 33 0.76 1.41 12.02
CA GLU A 33 -0.59 0.87 11.89
C GLU A 33 -0.75 0.04 10.61
N LEU A 34 -1.41 -1.13 10.72
CA LEU A 34 -1.99 -1.85 9.61
C LEU A 34 -3.50 -1.57 9.56
N VAL A 35 -3.92 -0.76 8.59
CA VAL A 35 -5.28 -0.22 8.51
C VAL A 35 -6.04 -0.81 7.32
N ALA A 36 -7.22 -1.36 7.58
CA ALA A 36 -8.16 -1.77 6.53
C ALA A 36 -9.03 -0.59 6.09
N ILE A 37 -9.08 -0.33 4.79
CA ILE A 37 -10.05 0.58 4.17
C ILE A 37 -11.13 -0.27 3.51
N ILE A 38 -12.38 -0.12 3.97
CA ILE A 38 -13.51 -0.91 3.48
C ILE A 38 -14.61 0.00 2.93
N GLY A 39 -15.50 -0.57 2.14
CA GLY A 39 -16.66 0.13 1.56
C GLY A 39 -17.05 -0.46 0.22
N PRO A 40 -18.21 -0.11 -0.32
CA PRO A 40 -18.69 -0.57 -1.62
C PRO A 40 -17.71 -0.30 -2.76
N SER A 41 -17.84 -1.06 -3.87
CA SER A 41 -17.06 -0.78 -5.07
C SER A 41 -17.41 0.62 -5.62
N GLY A 42 -16.39 1.37 -6.04
CA GLY A 42 -16.58 2.73 -6.60
C GLY A 42 -16.77 3.84 -5.57
N VAL A 43 -16.79 3.54 -4.25
CA VAL A 43 -17.06 4.55 -3.20
C VAL A 43 -15.93 5.57 -2.98
N GLY A 44 -14.75 5.36 -3.59
CA GLY A 44 -13.62 6.30 -3.46
C GLY A 44 -12.41 5.77 -2.71
N LYS A 45 -12.33 4.46 -2.36
CA LYS A 45 -11.17 3.87 -1.65
C LYS A 45 -9.85 4.13 -2.37
N SER A 46 -9.75 3.76 -3.64
CA SER A 46 -8.54 4.02 -4.45
C SER A 46 -8.33 5.52 -4.74
N THR A 47 -9.39 6.34 -4.67
CA THR A 47 -9.29 7.79 -4.75
C THR A 47 -8.58 8.36 -3.53
N LEU A 48 -8.84 7.82 -2.33
CA LEU A 48 -8.11 8.19 -1.11
C LEU A 48 -6.61 7.95 -1.28
N PHE A 49 -6.19 6.82 -1.87
CA PHE A 49 -4.77 6.57 -2.15
C PHE A 49 -4.18 7.58 -3.14
N LYS A 50 -4.92 7.94 -4.20
CA LYS A 50 -4.48 8.96 -5.17
C LYS A 50 -4.26 10.32 -4.55
N ILE A 51 -5.04 10.68 -3.55
CA ILE A 51 -4.90 11.94 -2.78
C ILE A 51 -3.62 11.85 -1.92
N ILE A 52 -3.43 10.76 -1.17
CA ILE A 52 -2.28 10.57 -0.27
C ILE A 52 -0.95 10.69 -1.04
N ILE A 53 -0.90 10.24 -2.29
CA ILE A 53 0.33 10.35 -3.13
C ILE A 53 0.39 11.64 -3.96
N ASN A 54 -0.56 12.55 -3.77
CA ASN A 54 -0.67 13.78 -4.54
C ASN A 54 -0.73 13.57 -6.07
N SER A 55 -1.37 12.47 -6.50
CA SER A 55 -1.69 12.24 -7.94
C SER A 55 -3.04 12.82 -8.33
N LEU A 56 -3.92 13.05 -7.36
CA LEU A 56 -5.17 13.77 -7.50
C LEU A 56 -5.22 14.86 -6.44
N LYS A 57 -5.45 16.11 -6.87
CA LYS A 57 -5.53 17.25 -5.95
C LYS A 57 -6.93 17.40 -5.39
N PRO A 58 -7.08 17.67 -4.09
CA PRO A 58 -8.36 18.00 -3.50
C PRO A 58 -8.84 19.37 -3.98
N ILE A 59 -10.16 19.61 -3.86
CA ILE A 59 -10.77 20.92 -4.13
C ILE A 59 -10.56 21.83 -2.92
N ASN A 60 -10.65 21.27 -1.72
CA ASN A 60 -10.44 21.93 -0.45
C ASN A 60 -9.78 21.00 0.56
N GLY A 61 -9.43 21.55 1.72
CA GLY A 61 -8.82 20.86 2.83
C GLY A 61 -7.29 20.88 2.82
N GLN A 62 -6.70 20.20 3.78
CA GLN A 62 -5.25 20.14 4.00
C GLN A 62 -4.78 18.70 4.06
N ILE A 63 -3.64 18.42 3.44
CA ILE A 63 -3.00 17.09 3.45
C ILE A 63 -1.58 17.23 3.93
N LYS A 64 -1.26 16.51 5.02
CA LYS A 64 0.12 16.26 5.41
C LYS A 64 0.43 14.78 5.36
N VAL A 65 1.58 14.44 4.79
CA VAL A 65 2.14 13.10 4.85
C VAL A 65 3.60 13.21 5.29
N PHE A 66 4.01 12.40 6.26
CA PHE A 66 5.30 12.53 6.95
C PHE A 66 5.53 13.95 7.48
N ASP A 67 4.50 14.54 8.09
CA ASP A 67 4.46 15.91 8.63
C ASP A 67 4.73 17.03 7.60
N GLN A 68 4.61 16.74 6.31
CA GLN A 68 4.85 17.70 5.22
C GLN A 68 3.56 17.96 4.43
N ASP A 69 3.28 19.23 4.13
CA ASP A 69 2.19 19.64 3.24
C ASP A 69 2.53 19.25 1.79
N ILE A 70 1.98 18.13 1.33
CA ILE A 70 2.31 17.54 0.02
C ILE A 70 1.79 18.36 -1.17
N LEU A 71 0.82 19.26 -0.94
CA LEU A 71 0.27 20.12 -2.00
C LEU A 71 1.26 21.19 -2.43
N LYS A 72 2.21 21.55 -1.57
CA LYS A 72 3.22 22.59 -1.81
C LYS A 72 4.54 22.05 -2.37
N PHE A 73 4.65 20.73 -2.60
CA PHE A 73 5.89 20.14 -3.07
C PHE A 73 6.34 20.62 -4.44
N ASN A 74 7.60 21.02 -4.54
CA ASN A 74 8.30 21.16 -5.81
C ASN A 74 8.64 19.76 -6.39
N LYS A 75 9.15 19.73 -7.62
CA LYS A 75 9.45 18.47 -8.35
C LYS A 75 10.44 17.57 -7.60
N LYS A 76 11.47 18.12 -6.95
CA LYS A 76 12.48 17.36 -6.19
C LYS A 76 11.88 16.79 -4.90
N GLN A 77 11.12 17.60 -4.16
CA GLN A 77 10.42 17.16 -2.95
C GLN A 77 9.42 16.06 -3.25
N ARG A 78 8.64 16.19 -4.35
CA ARG A 78 7.71 15.15 -4.79
C ARG A 78 8.42 13.84 -5.14
N HIS A 79 9.57 13.90 -5.81
CA HIS A 79 10.35 12.69 -6.12
C HIS A 79 10.81 11.97 -4.84
N ASN A 80 11.37 12.70 -3.88
CA ASN A 80 11.80 12.15 -2.59
C ASN A 80 10.62 11.61 -1.78
N PHE A 81 9.48 12.28 -1.80
CA PHE A 81 8.26 11.83 -1.15
C PHE A 81 7.77 10.49 -1.71
N ILE A 82 7.63 10.38 -3.04
CA ILE A 82 7.17 9.14 -3.70
C ILE A 82 8.15 7.99 -3.49
N SER A 83 9.46 8.26 -3.33
CA SER A 83 10.44 7.21 -3.06
C SER A 83 10.23 6.51 -1.71
N LYS A 84 9.55 7.15 -0.77
CA LYS A 84 9.20 6.58 0.56
C LYS A 84 7.89 5.79 0.57
N ILE A 85 7.14 5.82 -0.53
CA ILE A 85 5.84 5.16 -0.63
C ILE A 85 5.94 3.95 -1.55
N GLY A 86 5.39 2.84 -1.09
CA GLY A 86 5.23 1.61 -1.84
C GLY A 86 3.78 1.39 -2.26
N PHE A 87 3.61 0.77 -3.43
CA PHE A 87 2.31 0.34 -3.90
C PHE A 87 2.29 -1.16 -4.07
N LEU A 88 1.24 -1.79 -3.55
CA LEU A 88 0.84 -3.15 -3.90
C LEU A 88 -0.48 -3.05 -4.65
N THR A 89 -0.53 -3.57 -5.84
CA THR A 89 -1.72 -3.55 -6.68
C THR A 89 -2.30 -4.96 -6.81
N GLN A 90 -3.56 -5.04 -7.22
CA GLN A 90 -4.26 -6.30 -7.46
C GLN A 90 -3.48 -7.22 -8.44
N THR A 91 -2.88 -6.63 -9.48
CA THR A 91 -1.96 -7.32 -10.38
C THR A 91 -0.55 -6.81 -10.10
N PRO A 92 0.39 -7.67 -9.66
CA PRO A 92 1.76 -7.26 -9.36
C PRO A 92 2.44 -6.55 -10.54
N ASN A 93 3.10 -5.42 -10.24
CA ASN A 93 3.83 -4.65 -11.25
C ASN A 93 5.24 -5.23 -11.44
N LEU A 94 5.32 -6.34 -12.19
CA LEU A 94 6.52 -7.12 -12.45
C LEU A 94 6.80 -7.26 -13.94
N ILE A 95 8.09 -7.41 -14.28
CA ILE A 95 8.51 -7.75 -15.65
C ILE A 95 8.46 -9.28 -15.78
N TYR A 96 7.43 -9.79 -16.43
CA TYR A 96 7.12 -11.22 -16.51
C TYR A 96 8.17 -12.04 -17.25
N THR A 97 8.86 -11.43 -18.23
CA THR A 97 9.92 -12.07 -19.02
C THR A 97 11.27 -12.13 -18.31
N ASP A 98 11.40 -11.40 -17.20
CA ASP A 98 12.62 -11.34 -16.39
C ASP A 98 12.50 -12.23 -15.14
N ASN A 99 13.63 -12.58 -14.53
CA ASN A 99 13.64 -13.36 -13.31
C ASN A 99 13.33 -12.49 -12.07
N VAL A 100 13.04 -13.15 -10.94
CA VAL A 100 12.72 -12.50 -9.66
C VAL A 100 13.86 -11.56 -9.23
N TYR A 101 15.09 -12.04 -9.22
CA TYR A 101 16.26 -11.28 -8.78
C TYR A 101 16.43 -9.97 -9.59
N ASN A 102 16.31 -10.04 -10.92
CA ASN A 102 16.39 -8.88 -11.77
C ASN A 102 15.24 -7.88 -11.55
N ASN A 103 14.02 -8.37 -11.33
CA ASN A 103 12.88 -7.52 -10.96
C ASN A 103 13.15 -6.71 -9.69
N ILE A 104 13.80 -7.31 -8.70
CA ILE A 104 14.14 -6.63 -7.45
C ILE A 104 15.28 -5.62 -7.66
N ILE A 105 16.34 -5.99 -8.39
CA ILE A 105 17.47 -5.08 -8.68
C ILE A 105 16.97 -3.80 -9.37
N ARG A 106 16.08 -3.92 -10.36
CA ARG A 106 15.53 -2.77 -11.10
C ARG A 106 14.75 -1.82 -10.20
N SER A 107 14.23 -2.28 -9.06
CA SER A 107 13.50 -1.45 -8.11
C SER A 107 14.42 -0.73 -7.12
N THR A 108 15.68 -1.14 -6.97
CA THR A 108 16.61 -0.48 -6.05
C THR A 108 17.00 0.90 -6.56
N SER A 109 17.02 1.87 -5.66
CA SER A 109 17.50 3.24 -5.93
C SER A 109 18.82 3.55 -5.21
N LYS A 110 19.27 2.65 -4.34
CA LYS A 110 20.42 2.85 -3.45
C LYS A 110 21.70 2.27 -4.09
N TYR A 111 22.23 2.94 -5.10
CA TYR A 111 23.53 2.56 -5.66
C TYR A 111 24.67 3.32 -4.98
N LYS A 112 25.86 2.70 -4.90
CA LYS A 112 27.04 3.29 -4.27
C LYS A 112 27.44 4.64 -4.91
N ASN A 113 27.33 4.73 -6.23
CA ASN A 113 27.57 5.96 -7.01
C ASN A 113 26.91 5.86 -8.42
N ASN A 114 27.05 6.89 -9.25
CA ASN A 114 26.48 6.93 -10.60
C ASN A 114 27.02 5.84 -11.53
N PHE A 115 28.27 5.40 -11.39
CA PHE A 115 28.85 4.30 -12.16
C PHE A 115 28.14 2.98 -11.84
N TYR A 116 27.97 2.64 -10.55
CA TYR A 116 27.24 1.48 -10.11
C TYR A 116 25.78 1.51 -10.56
N LYS A 117 25.17 2.69 -10.56
CA LYS A 117 23.80 2.90 -11.06
C LYS A 117 23.70 2.65 -12.55
N PHE A 118 24.62 3.17 -13.35
CA PHE A 118 24.63 3.01 -14.81
C PHE A 118 24.73 1.54 -15.25
N PHE A 119 25.60 0.77 -14.57
CA PHE A 119 25.77 -0.65 -14.85
C PHE A 119 24.87 -1.57 -14.03
N SER A 120 23.96 -1.02 -13.20
CA SER A 120 23.08 -1.79 -12.28
C SER A 120 23.87 -2.76 -11.37
N ILE A 121 25.11 -2.38 -10.97
CA ILE A 121 25.97 -3.22 -10.14
C ILE A 121 25.63 -3.01 -8.67
N LEU A 122 25.26 -4.08 -8.00
CA LEU A 122 25.04 -4.10 -6.55
C LEU A 122 26.32 -4.46 -5.79
N THR A 123 26.45 -3.85 -4.61
CA THR A 123 27.49 -4.25 -3.65
C THR A 123 27.17 -5.65 -3.11
N ARG A 124 28.19 -6.34 -2.55
CA ARG A 124 28.00 -7.65 -1.91
C ARG A 124 26.93 -7.59 -0.82
N LYS A 125 26.91 -6.53 -0.01
CA LYS A 125 25.91 -6.33 1.05
C LYS A 125 24.48 -6.26 0.49
N GLN A 126 24.26 -5.50 -0.57
CA GLN A 126 22.94 -5.38 -1.21
C GLN A 126 22.47 -6.69 -1.82
N LYS A 127 23.40 -7.50 -2.38
CA LYS A 127 23.05 -8.84 -2.89
C LYS A 127 22.58 -9.75 -1.78
N ILE A 128 23.32 -9.78 -0.65
CA ILE A 128 22.94 -10.56 0.53
C ILE A 128 21.56 -10.12 1.03
N GLU A 129 21.33 -8.82 1.20
CA GLU A 129 20.05 -8.25 1.64
C GLU A 129 18.87 -8.71 0.76
N ILE A 130 19.06 -8.78 -0.56
CA ILE A 130 18.02 -9.29 -1.47
C ILE A 130 17.70 -10.76 -1.17
N PHE A 131 18.73 -11.61 -1.02
CA PHE A 131 18.51 -13.03 -0.74
C PHE A 131 17.89 -13.25 0.64
N GLU A 132 18.30 -12.50 1.67
CA GLU A 132 17.68 -12.52 2.99
C GLU A 132 16.19 -12.15 2.92
N LYS A 133 15.82 -11.11 2.15
CA LYS A 133 14.41 -10.74 1.98
C LYS A 133 13.59 -11.76 1.18
N LEU A 134 14.20 -12.43 0.21
CA LEU A 134 13.54 -13.53 -0.52
C LEU A 134 13.33 -14.74 0.41
N ASP A 135 14.28 -15.03 1.31
CA ASP A 135 14.17 -16.10 2.29
C ASP A 135 13.06 -15.79 3.31
N GLU A 136 13.08 -14.59 3.89
CA GLU A 136 12.02 -14.10 4.81
C GLU A 136 10.61 -14.23 4.21
N LEU A 137 10.49 -14.06 2.90
CA LEU A 137 9.23 -14.18 2.16
C LEU A 137 8.96 -15.60 1.63
N ASN A 138 9.80 -16.58 1.94
CA ASN A 138 9.70 -17.98 1.49
C ASN A 138 9.61 -18.12 -0.05
N ILE A 139 10.47 -17.38 -0.78
CA ILE A 139 10.60 -17.43 -2.25
C ILE A 139 12.06 -17.41 -2.71
N LEU A 140 13.01 -17.71 -1.83
CA LEU A 140 14.44 -17.73 -2.17
C LEU A 140 14.77 -18.74 -3.28
N ASP A 141 14.13 -19.91 -3.25
CA ASP A 141 14.26 -20.97 -4.27
C ASP A 141 13.83 -20.51 -5.66
N LYS A 142 13.04 -19.44 -5.74
CA LYS A 142 12.54 -18.84 -6.97
C LYS A 142 13.37 -17.65 -7.47
N ALA A 143 14.48 -17.29 -6.81
CA ALA A 143 15.26 -16.09 -7.13
C ALA A 143 15.62 -15.94 -8.61
N PHE A 144 15.91 -17.03 -9.31
CA PHE A 144 16.33 -17.03 -10.70
C PHE A 144 15.27 -17.57 -11.67
N PHE A 145 14.07 -17.89 -11.19
CA PHE A 145 12.92 -18.26 -12.04
C PHE A 145 12.34 -17.00 -12.69
N LYS A 146 11.80 -17.17 -13.91
CA LYS A 146 11.03 -16.08 -14.54
C LYS A 146 9.75 -15.81 -13.77
N VAL A 147 9.35 -14.55 -13.70
CA VAL A 147 8.12 -14.17 -13.00
C VAL A 147 6.88 -14.84 -13.63
N SER A 148 6.90 -15.10 -14.95
CA SER A 148 5.83 -15.83 -15.65
C SER A 148 5.64 -17.27 -15.19
N GLU A 149 6.61 -17.86 -14.50
CA GLU A 149 6.58 -19.24 -13.99
C GLU A 149 6.05 -19.32 -12.54
N LEU A 150 5.80 -18.17 -11.92
CA LEU A 150 5.36 -18.05 -10.51
C LEU A 150 3.84 -18.05 -10.39
N SER A 151 3.34 -18.64 -9.30
CA SER A 151 1.94 -18.45 -8.89
C SER A 151 1.64 -16.99 -8.52
N GLY A 152 0.36 -16.59 -8.53
CA GLY A 152 -0.05 -15.23 -8.15
C GLY A 152 0.44 -14.81 -6.77
N GLY A 153 0.38 -15.71 -5.79
CA GLY A 153 0.90 -15.45 -4.44
C GLY A 153 2.41 -15.27 -4.40
N GLN A 154 3.16 -16.06 -5.18
CA GLN A 154 4.61 -15.89 -5.31
C GLN A 154 4.95 -14.57 -5.98
N GLN A 155 4.23 -14.17 -7.03
CA GLN A 155 4.38 -12.87 -7.67
C GLN A 155 4.12 -11.72 -6.68
N GLN A 156 3.09 -11.83 -5.84
CA GLN A 156 2.79 -10.83 -4.81
C GLN A 156 3.93 -10.72 -3.78
N ARG A 157 4.52 -11.85 -3.37
CA ARG A 157 5.70 -11.83 -2.48
C ARG A 157 6.92 -11.19 -3.14
N VAL A 158 7.14 -11.37 -4.44
CA VAL A 158 8.20 -10.66 -5.19
C VAL A 158 7.95 -9.15 -5.16
N GLU A 159 6.71 -8.70 -5.34
CA GLU A 159 6.39 -7.27 -5.26
C GLU A 159 6.63 -6.71 -3.86
N ILE A 160 6.26 -7.47 -2.82
CA ILE A 160 6.59 -7.10 -1.43
C ILE A 160 8.10 -7.02 -1.22
N ALA A 161 8.88 -7.99 -1.72
CA ALA A 161 10.34 -7.95 -1.64
C ALA A 161 10.93 -6.67 -2.24
N LYS A 162 10.42 -6.23 -3.40
CA LYS A 162 10.81 -4.96 -4.02
C LYS A 162 10.58 -3.76 -3.11
N LEU A 163 9.46 -3.72 -2.38
CA LEU A 163 9.16 -2.64 -1.45
C LEU A 163 10.08 -2.66 -0.22
N LEU A 164 10.39 -3.83 0.31
CA LEU A 164 11.30 -3.97 1.45
C LEU A 164 12.73 -3.55 1.07
N ILE A 165 13.24 -3.95 -0.08
CA ILE A 165 14.56 -3.53 -0.60
C ILE A 165 14.61 -2.03 -0.90
N LYS A 166 13.50 -1.44 -1.36
CA LYS A 166 13.38 0.01 -1.54
C LYS A 166 13.31 0.76 -0.20
N ASP A 167 13.01 0.06 0.89
CA ASP A 167 12.91 0.58 2.25
C ASP A 167 11.85 1.69 2.38
N VAL A 168 10.66 1.41 1.87
CA VAL A 168 9.52 2.33 1.95
C VAL A 168 9.02 2.49 3.40
N GLU A 169 8.48 3.65 3.73
CA GLU A 169 7.93 3.97 5.07
C GLU A 169 6.40 3.78 5.13
N LEU A 170 5.73 3.98 3.98
CA LEU A 170 4.28 3.84 3.82
C LEU A 170 3.98 2.87 2.66
N ILE A 171 3.10 1.90 2.89
CA ILE A 171 2.61 0.98 1.86
C ILE A 171 1.11 1.21 1.65
N LEU A 172 0.72 1.46 0.40
CA LEU A 172 -0.67 1.53 -0.02
C LEU A 172 -0.98 0.30 -0.86
N ALA A 173 -1.83 -0.57 -0.35
CA ALA A 173 -2.18 -1.84 -0.97
C ALA A 173 -3.63 -1.80 -1.48
N ASP A 174 -3.80 -1.79 -2.79
CA ASP A 174 -5.11 -1.75 -3.44
C ASP A 174 -5.52 -3.17 -3.85
N GLU A 175 -6.30 -3.83 -2.98
CA GLU A 175 -6.79 -5.20 -3.13
C GLU A 175 -5.68 -6.23 -3.40
N PRO A 176 -4.61 -6.27 -2.59
CA PRO A 176 -3.40 -7.04 -2.88
C PRO A 176 -3.61 -8.57 -2.89
N SER A 177 -4.78 -9.05 -2.49
CA SER A 177 -5.10 -10.47 -2.37
C SER A 177 -6.37 -10.88 -3.13
N SER A 178 -7.00 -9.99 -3.89
CA SER A 178 -8.32 -10.25 -4.50
C SER A 178 -8.30 -11.34 -5.59
N ASN A 179 -7.15 -11.56 -6.26
CA ASN A 179 -6.97 -12.58 -7.30
C ASN A 179 -6.35 -13.87 -6.76
N LEU A 180 -6.22 -14.02 -5.44
CA LEU A 180 -5.60 -15.15 -4.78
C LEU A 180 -6.65 -16.04 -4.11
N ASP A 181 -6.34 -17.31 -3.95
CA ASP A 181 -7.13 -18.19 -3.11
C ASP A 181 -7.06 -17.72 -1.64
N LYS A 182 -8.00 -18.20 -0.83
CA LYS A 182 -8.14 -17.77 0.56
C LYS A 182 -6.88 -18.02 1.40
N GLN A 183 -6.23 -19.17 1.22
CA GLN A 183 -5.02 -19.52 1.98
C GLN A 183 -3.87 -18.58 1.64
N THR A 184 -3.62 -18.36 0.36
CA THR A 184 -2.59 -17.43 -0.12
C THR A 184 -2.89 -15.98 0.29
N SER A 185 -4.16 -15.58 0.29
CA SER A 185 -4.59 -14.25 0.78
C SER A 185 -4.23 -14.04 2.25
N ILE A 186 -4.47 -15.06 3.08
CA ILE A 186 -4.10 -15.05 4.49
C ILE A 186 -2.58 -14.91 4.68
N GLU A 187 -1.80 -15.63 3.88
CA GLU A 187 -0.32 -15.56 3.95
C GLU A 187 0.19 -14.15 3.59
N VAL A 188 -0.36 -13.53 2.54
CA VAL A 188 -0.02 -12.14 2.18
C VAL A 188 -0.35 -11.17 3.32
N LEU A 189 -1.52 -11.32 3.95
CA LEU A 189 -1.90 -10.45 5.07
C LEU A 189 -1.02 -10.65 6.31
N LYS A 190 -0.60 -11.89 6.60
CA LYS A 190 0.38 -12.17 7.67
C LYS A 190 1.71 -11.49 7.40
N ILE A 191 2.19 -11.54 6.15
CA ILE A 191 3.41 -10.83 5.73
C ILE A 191 3.25 -9.32 5.97
N LEU A 192 2.15 -8.71 5.53
CA LEU A 192 1.89 -7.28 5.73
C LEU A 192 1.81 -6.93 7.23
N LYS A 193 1.22 -7.81 8.05
CA LYS A 193 1.19 -7.63 9.51
C LYS A 193 2.60 -7.60 10.11
N ASN A 194 3.44 -8.58 9.79
CA ASN A 194 4.83 -8.63 10.26
C ASN A 194 5.62 -7.38 9.82
N ILE A 195 5.37 -6.88 8.61
CA ILE A 195 6.00 -5.64 8.10
C ILE A 195 5.52 -4.42 8.90
N SER A 196 4.25 -4.34 9.28
CA SER A 196 3.74 -3.22 10.10
C SER A 196 4.36 -3.21 11.49
N GLU A 197 4.61 -4.38 12.09
CA GLU A 197 5.28 -4.53 13.37
C GLU A 197 6.75 -4.06 13.35
N GLN A 198 7.36 -3.93 12.16
CA GLN A 198 8.66 -3.29 11.94
C GLN A 198 8.54 -1.76 11.73
N ASN A 199 7.50 -1.11 12.26
CA ASN A 199 7.22 0.33 12.13
C ASN A 199 6.92 0.83 10.71
N LYS A 200 6.59 -0.04 9.75
CA LYS A 200 6.06 0.37 8.45
C LYS A 200 4.55 0.61 8.56
N THR A 201 4.07 1.70 7.99
CA THR A 201 2.63 2.02 7.98
C THR A 201 1.99 1.45 6.74
N ILE A 202 0.87 0.75 6.88
CA ILE A 202 0.23 0.05 5.76
C ILE A 202 -1.27 0.33 5.73
N LEU A 203 -1.77 0.84 4.60
CA LEU A 203 -3.20 0.96 4.31
C LEU A 203 -3.57 -0.05 3.24
N VAL A 204 -4.60 -0.83 3.50
CA VAL A 204 -5.06 -1.88 2.59
C VAL A 204 -6.53 -1.66 2.23
N ASN A 205 -6.83 -1.44 0.97
CA ASN A 205 -8.19 -1.61 0.47
C ASN A 205 -8.51 -3.10 0.44
N ILE A 206 -9.53 -3.55 1.17
CA ILE A 206 -9.90 -4.96 1.29
C ILE A 206 -11.41 -5.15 1.08
N HIS A 207 -11.78 -6.22 0.37
CA HIS A 207 -13.16 -6.63 0.14
C HIS A 207 -13.61 -7.77 1.07
N ASP A 208 -12.72 -8.70 1.40
CA ASP A 208 -13.05 -9.82 2.30
C ASP A 208 -13.06 -9.37 3.76
N LEU A 209 -14.24 -9.03 4.26
CA LEU A 209 -14.44 -8.58 5.63
C LEU A 209 -14.14 -9.65 6.69
N SER A 210 -14.16 -10.93 6.31
CA SER A 210 -13.87 -12.03 7.25
C SER A 210 -12.40 -11.99 7.72
N LEU A 211 -11.51 -11.35 6.96
CA LEU A 211 -10.09 -11.22 7.26
C LEU A 211 -9.79 -10.00 8.12
N VAL A 212 -10.69 -8.99 8.17
CA VAL A 212 -10.41 -7.69 8.80
C VAL A 212 -10.09 -7.84 10.28
N LYS A 213 -10.93 -8.57 11.04
CA LYS A 213 -10.77 -8.69 12.50
C LYS A 213 -9.49 -9.40 12.93
N ASN A 214 -8.98 -10.30 12.09
CA ASN A 214 -7.87 -11.18 12.46
C ASN A 214 -6.50 -10.60 12.11
N TYR A 215 -6.43 -9.68 11.14
CA TYR A 215 -5.15 -9.22 10.61
C TYR A 215 -4.91 -7.73 10.77
N PHE A 216 -5.95 -6.90 10.94
CA PHE A 216 -5.81 -5.45 10.97
C PHE A 216 -5.97 -4.87 12.38
N ASP A 217 -5.27 -3.78 12.66
CA ASP A 217 -5.36 -3.08 13.93
C ASP A 217 -6.57 -2.14 13.99
N ARG A 218 -6.92 -1.57 12.82
CA ARG A 218 -7.93 -0.53 12.67
C ARG A 218 -8.63 -0.68 11.34
N VAL A 219 -9.89 -0.28 11.30
CA VAL A 219 -10.70 -0.29 10.09
C VAL A 219 -11.39 1.05 9.90
N ILE A 220 -11.29 1.56 8.69
CA ILE A 220 -11.92 2.79 8.23
C ILE A 220 -12.93 2.41 7.15
N ALA A 221 -14.18 2.80 7.33
CA ALA A 221 -15.23 2.53 6.36
C ALA A 221 -15.62 3.80 5.63
N ILE A 222 -15.60 3.72 4.29
CA ILE A 222 -16.06 4.78 3.40
C ILE A 222 -17.39 4.36 2.79
N ASN A 223 -18.40 5.20 2.94
CA ASN A 223 -19.68 5.06 2.27
C ASN A 223 -20.27 6.46 1.99
N ASN A 224 -21.11 6.59 0.94
CA ASN A 224 -21.71 7.86 0.56
C ASN A 224 -20.71 9.03 0.56
N LYS A 225 -19.50 8.80 -0.02
CA LYS A 225 -18.42 9.78 -0.18
C LYS A 225 -17.73 10.20 1.13
N GLN A 226 -18.12 9.67 2.29
CA GLN A 226 -17.64 10.06 3.62
C GLN A 226 -17.08 8.88 4.41
N ILE A 227 -16.29 9.17 5.44
CA ILE A 227 -15.92 8.17 6.45
C ILE A 227 -17.13 7.99 7.36
N VAL A 228 -17.73 6.78 7.33
CA VAL A 228 -18.90 6.45 8.16
C VAL A 228 -18.50 5.88 9.51
N PHE A 229 -17.32 5.29 9.63
CA PHE A 229 -16.66 5.03 10.90
C PHE A 229 -15.16 4.80 10.74
N ASP A 230 -14.46 4.94 11.88
CA ASP A 230 -13.04 4.75 12.04
C ASP A 230 -12.80 4.17 13.44
N LYS A 231 -12.45 2.89 13.54
CA LYS A 231 -12.38 2.16 14.83
C LYS A 231 -11.26 1.13 14.83
N LYS A 232 -10.76 0.82 16.03
CA LYS A 232 -9.92 -0.37 16.23
C LYS A 232 -10.73 -1.63 15.95
N THR A 233 -10.14 -2.63 15.34
CA THR A 233 -10.84 -3.87 14.93
C THR A 233 -11.42 -4.64 16.11
N LYS A 234 -10.81 -4.57 17.29
CA LYS A 234 -11.32 -5.14 18.53
C LYS A 234 -12.67 -4.55 18.99
N ASP A 235 -12.97 -3.31 18.58
CA ASP A 235 -14.15 -2.55 19.01
C ASP A 235 -15.31 -2.65 18.00
N ILE A 236 -15.20 -3.55 17.00
CA ILE A 236 -16.19 -3.71 15.93
C ILE A 236 -16.75 -5.12 15.94
N SER A 237 -18.08 -5.24 15.84
CA SER A 237 -18.75 -6.52 15.62
C SER A 237 -18.73 -6.91 14.12
N GLN A 238 -18.79 -8.23 13.83
CA GLN A 238 -18.90 -8.72 12.45
C GLN A 238 -20.16 -8.17 11.77
N TRP A 239 -21.27 -8.07 12.49
CA TRP A 239 -22.52 -7.49 12.00
C TRP A 239 -22.35 -6.04 11.50
N GLN A 240 -21.55 -5.21 12.20
CA GLN A 240 -21.27 -3.83 11.77
C GLN A 240 -20.47 -3.79 10.46
N LEU A 241 -19.48 -4.68 10.30
CA LEU A 241 -18.71 -4.81 9.06
C LEU A 241 -19.61 -5.23 7.89
N ASP A 242 -20.46 -6.24 8.10
CA ASP A 242 -21.37 -6.76 7.06
C ASP A 242 -22.41 -5.73 6.62
N LYS A 243 -22.91 -4.92 7.57
CA LYS A 243 -23.91 -3.86 7.28
C LYS A 243 -23.36 -2.81 6.32
N ILE A 244 -22.07 -2.46 6.39
CA ILE A 244 -21.45 -1.42 5.56
C ILE A 244 -21.46 -1.80 4.09
N ILE A 245 -21.24 -3.08 3.75
CA ILE A 245 -21.25 -3.53 2.36
C ILE A 245 -22.67 -3.79 1.85
N LYS A 246 -23.58 -4.24 2.75
CA LYS A 246 -24.97 -4.52 2.39
C LYS A 246 -25.81 -3.25 2.22
N SER A 247 -25.40 -2.13 2.77
CA SER A 247 -26.06 -0.83 2.55
C SER A 247 -25.74 -0.27 1.15
N ARG A 248 -26.09 -1.04 0.11
CA ARG A 248 -26.40 -0.50 -1.21
C ARG A 248 -27.81 0.11 -1.09
N PHE A 249 -27.85 1.39 -0.84
CA PHE A 249 -29.07 2.18 -1.00
C PHE A 249 -28.72 3.43 -1.79
#